data_25479e8864dde878aa5d3103c6e00ea6
#
_entry.id   25479e8864dde878aa5d3103c6e00ea6
#
_cell.length_a   1.000
_cell.length_b   1.000
_cell.length_c   1.000
_cell.angle_alpha   90.00
_cell.angle_beta   90.00
_cell.angle_gamma   90.00
#
_symmetry.space_group_name_H-M   'P 1'
#
loop_
_entity.id
_entity.type
_entity.pdbx_description
1 polymer ?
#
loop_
_entity_poly.entity_id
_entity_poly.type
_entity_poly.pdbx_seq_one_letter_code
_entity_poly.pdbx_strand_id
1 'polypeptide(L)'
;VAVGFIALLSESLVTAVEPVTESLGLSEFFLGIILIPLVGNAAEHFVAVQVAAKNKMDLALSIAIGSSLQIALFIAPLLVFISLAIGNPMPLEFTTYEILAVSAASLIAALVSLDGRSNWLEGAMLLVLYVILAVAFFFL
;
A
#
# COMPACT_ATOMS: atom_id res chain seq x y z
N VAL A 1 -24.98 -3.69 6.77
CA VAL A 1 -24.25 -4.48 7.78
C VAL A 1 -22.73 -4.35 7.54
N ALA A 2 -22.18 -4.70 6.36
CA ALA A 2 -20.73 -4.64 6.09
C ALA A 2 -20.13 -3.23 6.31
N VAL A 3 -20.79 -2.18 5.82
CA VAL A 3 -20.32 -0.79 5.98
C VAL A 3 -20.22 -0.38 7.45
N GLY A 4 -21.18 -0.82 8.30
CA GLY A 4 -21.13 -0.55 9.73
C GLY A 4 -19.94 -1.24 10.42
N PHE A 5 -19.63 -2.48 10.05
CA PHE A 5 -18.45 -3.18 10.55
C PHE A 5 -17.14 -2.53 10.09
N ILE A 6 -17.08 -2.09 8.84
CA ILE A 6 -15.91 -1.37 8.30
C ILE A 6 -15.69 -0.08 9.09
N ALA A 7 -16.74 0.70 9.36
CA ALA A 7 -16.64 1.94 10.13
C ALA A 7 -16.12 1.68 11.56
N LEU A 8 -16.66 0.68 12.26
CA LEU A 8 -16.22 0.31 13.61
C LEU A 8 -14.76 -0.17 13.62
N LEU A 9 -14.36 -0.99 12.64
CA LEU A 9 -12.97 -1.48 12.54
C LEU A 9 -12.01 -0.35 12.19
N SER A 10 -12.41 0.59 11.34
CA SER A 10 -11.60 1.77 10.99
C SER A 10 -11.40 2.69 12.20
N GLU A 11 -12.44 2.93 12.99
CA GLU A 11 -12.35 3.71 14.24
C GLU A 11 -11.42 3.03 15.25
N SER A 12 -11.55 1.70 15.40
CA SER A 12 -10.67 0.92 16.28
C SER A 12 -9.21 0.95 15.80
N LEU A 13 -8.98 0.92 14.50
CA LEU A 13 -7.65 1.00 13.91
C LEU A 13 -7.03 2.37 14.19
N VAL A 14 -7.75 3.46 13.93
CA VAL A 14 -7.28 4.84 14.18
C VAL A 14 -6.94 5.02 15.66
N THR A 15 -7.81 4.55 16.57
CA THR A 15 -7.58 4.66 18.01
C THR A 15 -6.37 3.83 18.48
N ALA A 16 -6.02 2.77 17.78
CA ALA A 16 -4.88 1.92 18.11
C ALA A 16 -3.54 2.46 17.57
N VAL A 17 -3.57 3.39 16.62
CA VAL A 17 -2.33 3.94 15.99
C VAL A 17 -1.44 4.62 17.03
N GLU A 18 -1.97 5.55 17.82
CA GLU A 18 -1.21 6.34 18.80
C GLU A 18 -0.50 5.47 19.85
N PRO A 19 -1.19 4.56 20.58
CA PRO A 19 -0.52 3.69 21.55
C PRO A 19 0.46 2.69 20.92
N VAL A 20 0.27 2.29 19.65
CA VAL A 20 1.21 1.42 18.94
C VAL A 20 2.48 2.18 18.55
N THR A 21 2.36 3.41 18.06
CA THR A 21 3.53 4.27 17.75
C THR A 21 4.37 4.51 19.01
N GLU A 22 3.74 4.87 20.12
CA GLU A 22 4.44 5.10 21.38
C GLU A 22 5.12 3.83 21.92
N SER A 23 4.41 2.69 21.92
CA SER A 23 4.93 1.44 22.49
C SER A 23 6.07 0.81 21.69
N LEU A 24 6.06 0.97 20.36
CA LEU A 24 7.05 0.39 19.45
C LEU A 24 8.13 1.40 19.04
N GLY A 25 8.01 2.67 19.40
CA GLY A 25 8.92 3.74 18.98
C GLY A 25 8.89 3.98 17.45
N LEU A 26 7.72 3.72 16.83
CA LEU A 26 7.52 3.91 15.39
C LEU A 26 7.02 5.33 15.11
N SER A 27 7.42 5.89 13.98
CA SER A 27 6.83 7.15 13.52
C SER A 27 5.43 6.92 12.94
N GLU A 28 4.51 7.88 13.11
CA GLU A 28 3.19 7.86 12.46
C GLU A 28 3.31 7.74 10.94
N PHE A 29 4.36 8.34 10.39
CA PHE A 29 4.71 8.28 8.98
C PHE A 29 5.01 6.84 8.52
N PHE A 30 5.87 6.11 9.25
CA PHE A 30 6.17 4.71 8.94
C PHE A 30 4.93 3.81 9.06
N LEU A 31 4.12 4.03 10.09
CA LEU A 31 2.83 3.33 10.23
C LEU A 31 1.92 3.55 9.02
N GLY A 32 1.75 4.81 8.61
CA GLY A 32 0.86 5.17 7.50
C GLY A 32 1.32 4.63 6.15
N ILE A 33 2.63 4.61 5.88
CA ILE A 33 3.17 4.19 4.59
C ILE A 33 3.41 2.68 4.49
N ILE A 34 3.79 2.03 5.58
CA ILE A 34 4.20 0.62 5.55
C ILE A 34 3.19 -0.29 6.23
N LEU A 35 2.90 -0.06 7.51
CA LEU A 35 2.12 -1.03 8.29
C LEU A 35 0.63 -1.03 7.96
N ILE A 36 0.00 0.15 7.89
CA ILE A 36 -1.42 0.25 7.58
C ILE A 36 -1.75 -0.31 6.19
N PRO A 37 -1.00 0.03 5.11
CA PRO A 37 -1.24 -0.57 3.81
C PRO A 37 -1.00 -2.08 3.77
N LEU A 38 0.00 -2.59 4.48
CA LEU A 38 0.29 -4.01 4.55
C LEU A 38 -0.88 -4.78 5.19
N VAL A 39 -1.39 -4.29 6.31
CA VAL A 39 -2.52 -4.89 7.02
C VAL A 39 -3.84 -4.69 6.26
N GLY A 40 -4.06 -3.48 5.74
CA GLY A 40 -5.27 -3.13 4.99
C GLY A 40 -5.45 -3.95 3.72
N ASN A 41 -4.36 -4.29 3.05
CA ASN A 41 -4.37 -5.10 1.83
C ASN A 41 -4.10 -6.61 2.07
N ALA A 42 -4.08 -7.06 3.31
CA ALA A 42 -3.75 -8.46 3.64
C ALA A 42 -4.65 -9.47 2.93
N ALA A 43 -5.94 -9.18 2.80
CA ALA A 43 -6.89 -10.05 2.09
C ALA A 43 -6.56 -10.16 0.60
N GLU A 44 -6.19 -9.05 -0.05
CA GLU A 44 -5.81 -8.99 -1.46
C GLU A 44 -4.49 -9.72 -1.69
N HIS A 45 -3.50 -9.52 -0.82
CA HIS A 45 -2.23 -10.25 -0.86
C HIS A 45 -2.46 -11.76 -0.76
N PHE A 46 -3.32 -12.19 0.17
CA PHE A 46 -3.64 -13.60 0.34
C PHE A 46 -4.31 -14.19 -0.91
N VAL A 47 -5.28 -13.49 -1.50
CA VAL A 47 -5.95 -13.95 -2.72
C VAL A 47 -4.97 -13.97 -3.90
N ALA A 48 -4.13 -12.94 -4.07
CA ALA A 48 -3.14 -12.89 -5.13
C ALA A 48 -2.14 -14.07 -5.05
N VAL A 49 -1.64 -14.39 -3.86
CA VAL A 49 -0.75 -15.53 -3.63
C VAL A 49 -1.46 -16.86 -3.93
N GLN A 50 -2.71 -17.04 -3.49
CA GLN A 50 -3.48 -18.27 -3.80
C GLN A 50 -3.71 -18.45 -5.30
N VAL A 51 -3.98 -17.38 -6.01
CA VAL A 51 -4.22 -17.41 -7.46
C VAL A 51 -2.91 -17.68 -8.20
N ALA A 52 -1.80 -17.07 -7.80
CA ALA A 52 -0.47 -17.35 -8.33
C ALA A 52 -0.07 -18.81 -8.12
N ALA A 53 -0.31 -19.37 -6.93
CA ALA A 53 -0.05 -20.79 -6.63
C ALA A 53 -0.86 -21.76 -7.51
N LYS A 54 -1.95 -21.29 -8.12
CA LYS A 54 -2.75 -22.04 -9.10
C LYS A 54 -2.32 -21.80 -10.55
N ASN A 55 -1.10 -21.27 -10.78
CA ASN A 55 -0.58 -20.89 -12.09
C ASN A 55 -1.44 -19.87 -12.86
N LYS A 56 -2.14 -18.97 -12.15
CA LYS A 56 -2.91 -17.88 -12.73
C LYS A 56 -2.20 -16.54 -12.46
N MET A 57 -0.98 -16.40 -12.96
CA MET A 57 -0.12 -15.24 -12.67
C MET A 57 -0.72 -13.95 -13.20
N ASP A 58 -1.31 -13.94 -14.41
CA ASP A 58 -1.96 -12.77 -14.99
C ASP A 58 -3.06 -12.20 -14.06
N LEU A 59 -3.82 -13.09 -13.43
CA LEU A 59 -4.85 -12.68 -12.47
C LEU A 59 -4.23 -12.15 -11.17
N ALA A 60 -3.14 -12.76 -10.68
CA ALA A 60 -2.43 -12.28 -9.50
C ALA A 60 -1.86 -10.87 -9.73
N LEU A 61 -1.22 -10.63 -10.89
CA LEU A 61 -0.73 -9.31 -11.28
C LEU A 61 -1.85 -8.30 -11.46
N SER A 62 -2.97 -8.72 -12.06
CA SER A 62 -4.15 -7.85 -12.22
C SER A 62 -4.74 -7.42 -10.87
N ILE A 63 -4.75 -8.28 -9.86
CA ILE A 63 -5.18 -7.94 -8.50
C ILE A 63 -4.21 -6.91 -7.90
N ALA A 64 -2.91 -7.14 -7.95
CA ALA A 64 -1.91 -6.29 -7.34
C ALA A 64 -1.84 -4.89 -8.00
N ILE A 65 -1.79 -4.83 -9.33
CA ILE A 65 -1.72 -3.57 -10.08
C ILE A 65 -3.06 -2.83 -10.02
N GLY A 66 -4.18 -3.57 -10.16
CA GLY A 66 -5.52 -3.00 -10.12
C GLY A 66 -5.83 -2.35 -8.78
N SER A 67 -5.47 -2.99 -7.68
CA SER A 67 -5.60 -2.43 -6.33
C SER A 67 -4.80 -1.14 -6.17
N SER A 68 -3.55 -1.12 -6.60
CA SER A 68 -2.70 0.08 -6.55
C SER A 68 -3.28 1.24 -7.37
N LEU A 69 -3.75 0.96 -8.58
CA LEU A 69 -4.39 1.97 -9.43
C LEU A 69 -5.72 2.47 -8.85
N GLN A 70 -6.51 1.59 -8.23
CA GLN A 70 -7.75 1.97 -7.57
C GLN A 70 -7.49 2.96 -6.42
N ILE A 71 -6.49 2.72 -5.60
CA ILE A 71 -6.10 3.65 -4.54
C ILE A 71 -5.62 4.97 -5.13
N ALA A 72 -4.70 4.94 -6.09
CA ALA A 72 -4.07 6.16 -6.61
C ALA A 72 -5.04 7.03 -7.44
N LEU A 73 -5.86 6.42 -8.29
CA LEU A 73 -6.69 7.15 -9.26
C LEU A 73 -8.12 7.38 -8.81
N PHE A 74 -8.61 6.64 -7.83
CA PHE A 74 -9.98 6.77 -7.35
C PHE A 74 -10.06 7.16 -5.87
N ILE A 75 -9.47 6.37 -4.97
CA ILE A 75 -9.63 6.60 -3.54
C ILE A 75 -8.93 7.89 -3.09
N ALA A 76 -7.68 8.12 -3.49
CA ALA A 76 -6.96 9.33 -3.09
C ALA A 76 -7.65 10.62 -3.57
N PRO A 77 -8.06 10.78 -4.85
CA PRO A 77 -8.85 11.94 -5.27
C PRO A 77 -10.19 12.06 -4.53
N LEU A 78 -10.89 10.93 -4.29
CA LEU A 78 -12.15 10.94 -3.57
C LEU A 78 -11.98 11.47 -2.14
N LEU A 79 -10.92 11.06 -1.44
CA LEU A 79 -10.60 11.54 -0.09
C LEU A 79 -10.31 13.03 -0.08
N VAL A 80 -9.63 13.57 -1.09
CA VAL A 80 -9.45 15.03 -1.22
C VAL A 80 -10.78 15.76 -1.32
N PHE A 81 -11.71 15.29 -2.15
CA PHE A 81 -13.03 15.92 -2.24
C PHE A 81 -13.84 15.79 -0.95
N ILE A 82 -13.79 14.64 -0.29
CA ILE A 82 -14.46 14.44 1.00
C ILE A 82 -13.86 15.38 2.05
N SER A 83 -12.54 15.52 2.12
CA SER A 83 -11.84 16.38 3.07
C SER A 83 -12.25 17.85 2.90
N LEU A 84 -12.42 18.31 1.65
CA LEU A 84 -12.93 19.64 1.35
C LEU A 84 -14.38 19.81 1.85
N ALA A 85 -15.23 18.81 1.67
CA ALA A 85 -16.63 18.87 2.11
C ALA A 85 -16.77 18.90 3.64
N ILE A 86 -15.85 18.27 4.37
CA ILE A 86 -15.82 18.25 5.84
C ILE A 86 -15.18 19.55 6.40
N GLY A 87 -14.53 20.37 5.56
CA GLY A 87 -13.87 21.60 5.98
C GLY A 87 -12.47 21.39 6.56
N ASN A 88 -11.89 20.22 6.39
CA ASN A 88 -10.51 19.89 6.76
C ASN A 88 -9.73 19.43 5.52
N PRO A 89 -9.24 20.35 4.68
CA PRO A 89 -8.64 20.00 3.40
C PRO A 89 -7.38 19.16 3.58
N MET A 90 -7.35 18.01 2.91
CA MET A 90 -6.21 17.10 2.85
C MET A 90 -5.37 17.43 1.59
N PRO A 91 -4.16 18.01 1.73
CA PRO A 91 -3.28 18.23 0.59
C PRO A 91 -2.67 16.89 0.12
N LEU A 92 -2.46 16.76 -1.19
CA LEU A 92 -1.65 15.68 -1.76
C LEU A 92 -0.19 16.18 -1.90
N GLU A 93 0.43 16.42 -0.76
CA GLU A 93 1.82 16.83 -0.69
C GLU A 93 2.70 15.62 -0.37
N PHE A 94 3.68 15.36 -1.22
CA PHE A 94 4.62 14.27 -1.06
C PHE A 94 6.02 14.81 -0.87
N THR A 95 6.76 14.20 0.04
CA THR A 95 8.18 14.47 0.20
C THR A 95 8.97 13.98 -1.01
N THR A 96 10.17 14.51 -1.20
CA THR A 96 11.07 14.06 -2.28
C THR A 96 11.36 12.55 -2.19
N TYR A 97 11.48 12.02 -0.97
CA TYR A 97 11.73 10.59 -0.75
C TYR A 97 10.55 9.72 -1.15
N GLU A 98 9.33 10.14 -0.86
CA GLU A 98 8.11 9.44 -1.29
C GLU A 98 7.98 9.43 -2.81
N ILE A 99 8.20 10.57 -3.46
CA ILE A 99 8.16 10.68 -4.92
C ILE A 99 9.21 9.76 -5.56
N LEU A 100 10.44 9.75 -5.04
CA LEU A 100 11.49 8.87 -5.53
C LEU A 100 11.15 7.39 -5.31
N ALA A 101 10.63 7.03 -4.13
CA ALA A 101 10.25 5.66 -3.82
C ALA A 101 9.14 5.15 -4.75
N VAL A 102 8.04 5.92 -4.90
CA VAL A 102 6.92 5.54 -5.79
C VAL A 102 7.36 5.48 -7.24
N SER A 103 8.17 6.44 -7.71
CA SER A 103 8.67 6.45 -9.08
C SER A 103 9.59 5.26 -9.36
N ALA A 104 10.52 4.96 -8.45
CA ALA A 104 11.43 3.82 -8.59
C ALA A 104 10.66 2.49 -8.54
N ALA A 105 9.75 2.32 -7.58
CA ALA A 105 8.93 1.12 -7.46
C ALA A 105 8.06 0.89 -8.70
N SER A 106 7.41 1.94 -9.21
CA SER A 106 6.57 1.88 -10.41
C SER A 106 7.39 1.52 -11.65
N LEU A 107 8.58 2.12 -11.82
CA LEU A 107 9.48 1.82 -12.93
C LEU A 107 9.98 0.37 -12.89
N ILE A 108 10.41 -0.10 -11.73
CA ILE A 108 10.88 -1.48 -11.55
C ILE A 108 9.74 -2.47 -11.79
N ALA A 109 8.54 -2.22 -11.25
CA ALA A 109 7.38 -3.06 -11.51
C ALA A 109 7.02 -3.12 -12.99
N ALA A 110 7.08 -1.99 -13.70
CA ALA A 110 6.87 -1.94 -15.15
C ALA A 110 7.92 -2.75 -15.90
N LEU A 111 9.22 -2.59 -15.57
CA LEU A 111 10.31 -3.32 -16.22
C LEU A 111 10.20 -4.84 -16.01
N VAL A 112 9.87 -5.28 -14.81
CA VAL A 112 9.66 -6.70 -14.48
C VAL A 112 8.46 -7.28 -15.24
N SER A 113 7.44 -6.48 -15.52
CA SER A 113 6.23 -6.92 -16.22
C SER A 113 6.35 -6.91 -17.76
N LEU A 114 7.42 -6.31 -18.32
CA LEU A 114 7.53 -6.09 -19.77
C LEU A 114 7.64 -7.37 -20.60
N ASP A 115 8.30 -8.42 -20.09
CA ASP A 115 8.53 -9.65 -20.84
C ASP A 115 7.36 -10.65 -20.77
N GLY A 116 6.33 -10.34 -19.96
CA GLY A 116 5.15 -11.17 -19.78
C GLY A 116 5.44 -12.55 -19.17
N ARG A 117 6.58 -12.70 -18.53
CA ARG A 117 7.00 -13.93 -17.84
C ARG A 117 7.13 -13.67 -16.35
N SER A 118 6.90 -14.67 -15.54
CA SER A 118 7.12 -14.58 -14.09
C SER A 118 8.30 -15.48 -13.70
N ASN A 119 9.22 -14.87 -12.95
CA ASN A 119 10.40 -15.54 -12.43
C ASN A 119 10.47 -15.36 -10.92
N TRP A 120 10.81 -16.43 -10.18
CA TRP A 120 10.94 -16.35 -8.73
C TRP A 120 12.00 -15.32 -8.28
N LEU A 121 13.06 -15.11 -9.08
CA LEU A 121 14.12 -14.15 -8.79
C LEU A 121 13.60 -12.71 -8.88
N GLU A 122 12.77 -12.39 -9.86
CA GLU A 122 12.11 -11.09 -9.99
C GLU A 122 11.21 -10.82 -8.82
N GLY A 123 10.43 -11.81 -8.39
CA GLY A 123 9.61 -11.71 -7.18
C GLY A 123 10.46 -11.48 -5.93
N ALA A 124 11.59 -12.17 -5.80
CA ALA A 124 12.53 -11.97 -4.70
C ALA A 124 13.13 -10.54 -4.73
N MET A 125 13.50 -10.03 -5.90
CA MET A 125 14.02 -8.66 -6.05
C MET A 125 12.97 -7.60 -5.66
N LEU A 126 11.71 -7.79 -6.03
CA LEU A 126 10.62 -6.88 -5.62
C LEU A 126 10.40 -6.89 -4.11
N LEU A 127 10.46 -8.06 -3.47
CA LEU A 127 10.36 -8.16 -2.01
C LEU A 127 11.55 -7.48 -1.31
N VAL A 128 12.77 -7.68 -1.82
CA VAL A 128 13.97 -7.02 -1.28
C VAL A 128 13.86 -5.51 -1.44
N LEU A 129 13.40 -5.02 -2.59
CA LEU A 129 13.13 -3.60 -2.81
C LEU A 129 12.14 -3.04 -1.78
N TYR A 130 11.02 -3.75 -1.55
CA TYR A 130 10.04 -3.35 -0.55
C TYR A 130 10.66 -3.25 0.85
N VAL A 131 11.47 -4.24 1.25
CA VAL A 131 12.17 -4.23 2.55
C VAL A 131 13.16 -3.06 2.65
N ILE A 132 13.91 -2.77 1.57
CA ILE A 132 14.84 -1.63 1.55
C ILE A 132 14.07 -0.31 1.73
N LEU A 133 12.96 -0.13 1.02
CA LEU A 133 12.12 1.06 1.17
C LEU A 133 11.52 1.16 2.58
N ALA A 134 11.03 0.03 3.13
CA ALA A 134 10.49 0.00 4.49
C ALA A 134 11.55 0.39 5.53
N VAL A 135 12.78 -0.13 5.40
CA VAL A 135 13.90 0.26 6.29
C VAL A 135 14.26 1.74 6.10
N ALA A 136 14.29 2.24 4.86
CA ALA A 136 14.56 3.65 4.60
C ALA A 136 13.52 4.56 5.27
N PHE A 137 12.23 4.24 5.14
CA PHE A 137 11.14 5.01 5.76
C PHE A 137 11.06 4.84 7.29
N PHE A 138 11.64 3.77 7.84
CA PHE A 138 11.73 3.60 9.28
C PHE A 138 12.68 4.63 9.93
N PHE A 139 13.73 5.05 9.21
CA PHE A 139 14.72 6.00 9.70
C PHE A 139 14.47 7.46 9.27
N LEU A 140 13.40 7.72 8.53
CA LEU A 140 12.95 9.05 8.15
C LEU A 140 11.92 9.60 9.13
#